data_e6dba7c27c4d023fc27a8cd03a97ad88
#
_entry.id   e6dba7c27c4d023fc27a8cd03a97ad88
#
_cell.length_a   1.000
_cell.length_b   1.000
_cell.length_c   1.000
_cell.angle_alpha   90.00
_cell.angle_beta   90.00
_cell.angle_gamma   90.00
#
_symmetry.space_group_name_H-M   'P 1'
#
loop_
_entity.id
_entity.type
_entity.pdbx_description
1 polymer ?
#
loop_
_entity_poly.entity_id
_entity_poly.type
_entity_poly.pdbx_seq_one_letter_code
_entity_poly.pdbx_strand_id
1 'polypeptide(L)'
;MDNQLLEHLLSFLTERRKNLFEEVISKRTRHFTIATEDVYQLHNTSAVMRSCDVFGIQDLHVIEEKVSKKIDREIAMGAQKWVNIDRHNSTKECINNLKENGYQIIATTPHNNSAELKDFDISKKSAFFFGKEKEGLSDIVLDAADGYLKIPMYGFTES
;
A
#
# COMPACT_ATOMS: atom_id res chain seq x y z
N MET A 1 -25.07 2.80 -1.94
CA MET A 1 -25.25 2.80 -0.48
C MET A 1 -26.61 3.45 -0.22
N ASP A 2 -27.42 2.86 0.62
CA ASP A 2 -28.73 3.44 0.95
C ASP A 2 -28.53 4.75 1.76
N ASN A 3 -28.97 5.88 1.21
CA ASN A 3 -28.80 7.18 1.85
C ASN A 3 -29.50 7.25 3.21
N GLN A 4 -30.64 6.57 3.37
CA GLN A 4 -31.37 6.54 4.64
C GLN A 4 -30.56 5.81 5.73
N LEU A 5 -29.88 4.71 5.38
CA LEU A 5 -28.98 4.00 6.30
C LEU A 5 -27.79 4.87 6.69
N LEU A 6 -27.20 5.59 5.74
CA LEU A 6 -26.09 6.50 6.01
C LEU A 6 -26.49 7.63 6.95
N GLU A 7 -27.62 8.30 6.69
CA GLU A 7 -28.15 9.35 7.56
C GLU A 7 -28.44 8.83 8.98
N HIS A 8 -29.05 7.63 9.06
CA HIS A 8 -29.29 7.00 10.35
C HIS A 8 -28.00 6.73 11.11
N LEU A 9 -26.96 6.18 10.47
CA LEU A 9 -25.65 5.95 11.11
C LEU A 9 -24.97 7.25 11.53
N LEU A 10 -25.05 8.29 10.70
CA LEU A 10 -24.50 9.60 11.01
C LEU A 10 -25.20 10.26 12.20
N SER A 11 -26.48 9.96 12.45
CA SER A 11 -27.22 10.52 13.59
C SER A 11 -26.65 10.11 14.95
N PHE A 12 -25.90 9.02 15.04
CA PHE A 12 -25.20 8.57 16.26
C PHE A 12 -23.86 9.28 16.49
N LEU A 13 -23.39 10.08 15.55
CA LEU A 13 -22.11 10.75 15.64
C LEU A 13 -22.26 12.21 16.08
N THR A 14 -21.30 12.70 16.85
CA THR A 14 -21.18 14.13 17.13
C THR A 14 -20.78 14.89 15.86
N GLU A 15 -21.14 16.16 15.72
CA GLU A 15 -20.76 17.02 14.59
C GLU A 15 -19.22 17.05 14.40
N ARG A 16 -18.46 17.15 15.48
CA ARG A 16 -17.00 17.06 15.43
C ARG A 16 -16.50 15.78 14.74
N ARG A 17 -17.18 14.66 14.98
CA ARG A 17 -16.78 13.36 14.43
C ARG A 17 -17.18 13.23 12.96
N LYS A 18 -18.32 13.78 12.58
CA LYS A 18 -18.75 13.86 11.16
C LYS A 18 -17.76 14.67 10.35
N ASN A 19 -17.42 15.87 10.81
CA ASN A 19 -16.45 16.75 10.14
C ASN A 19 -15.07 16.08 9.99
N LEU A 20 -14.62 15.35 11.02
CA LEU A 20 -13.38 14.59 10.95
C LEU A 20 -13.43 13.49 9.89
N PHE A 21 -14.54 12.76 9.76
CA PHE A 21 -14.69 11.76 8.70
C PHE A 21 -14.64 12.39 7.31
N GLU A 22 -15.35 13.49 7.10
CA GLU A 22 -15.33 14.21 5.82
C GLU A 22 -13.91 14.70 5.47
N GLU A 23 -13.22 15.31 6.42
CA GLU A 23 -11.84 15.76 6.24
C GLU A 23 -10.91 14.61 5.88
N VAL A 24 -10.96 13.50 6.62
CA VAL A 24 -10.07 12.35 6.37
C VAL A 24 -10.39 11.69 5.04
N ILE A 25 -11.67 11.49 4.71
CA ILE A 25 -12.09 10.86 3.44
C ILE A 25 -11.66 11.71 2.24
N SER A 26 -11.75 13.03 2.35
CA SER A 26 -11.36 13.94 1.26
C SER A 26 -9.87 13.88 0.91
N LYS A 27 -9.04 13.39 1.84
CA LYS A 27 -7.57 13.23 1.67
C LYS A 27 -7.16 11.82 1.26
N ARG A 28 -8.11 10.87 1.21
CA ARG A 28 -7.79 9.49 0.82
C ARG A 28 -7.72 9.32 -0.69
N THR A 29 -6.86 8.41 -1.12
CA THR A 29 -6.63 8.15 -2.54
C THR A 29 -6.58 6.65 -2.85
N ARG A 30 -7.02 6.31 -4.07
CA ARG A 30 -6.77 5.05 -4.77
C ARG A 30 -5.96 5.28 -6.06
N HIS A 31 -5.40 6.47 -6.21
CA HIS A 31 -4.49 6.75 -7.31
C HIS A 31 -3.15 6.03 -7.13
N PHE A 32 -2.72 5.93 -5.87
CA PHE A 32 -1.58 5.13 -5.47
C PHE A 32 -2.03 3.99 -4.56
N THR A 33 -1.37 2.84 -4.69
CA THR A 33 -1.51 1.71 -3.78
C THR A 33 -0.14 1.09 -3.50
N ILE A 34 -0.07 0.32 -2.43
CA ILE A 34 1.14 -0.38 -2.00
C ILE A 34 0.91 -1.89 -2.11
N ALA A 35 1.93 -2.61 -2.58
CA ALA A 35 1.98 -4.06 -2.53
C ALA A 35 3.23 -4.51 -1.77
N THR A 36 3.07 -5.44 -0.84
CA THR A 36 4.20 -6.06 -0.12
C THR A 36 4.32 -7.52 -0.55
N GLU A 37 5.53 -7.92 -0.97
CA GLU A 37 5.79 -9.27 -1.45
C GLU A 37 6.57 -10.08 -0.42
N ASP A 38 5.92 -11.11 0.16
CA ASP A 38 6.52 -12.09 1.09
C ASP A 38 7.40 -11.48 2.20
N VAL A 39 7.02 -10.31 2.71
CA VAL A 39 7.76 -9.65 3.78
C VAL A 39 7.77 -10.51 5.04
N TYR A 40 8.97 -10.93 5.48
CA TYR A 40 9.11 -11.96 6.53
C TYR A 40 8.62 -11.54 7.90
N GLN A 41 8.75 -10.26 8.24
CA GLN A 41 8.40 -9.79 9.57
C GLN A 41 6.99 -9.22 9.63
N LEU A 42 6.20 -9.75 10.57
CA LEU A 42 4.84 -9.28 10.85
C LEU A 42 4.79 -7.75 11.08
N HIS A 43 5.84 -7.26 11.71
CA HIS A 43 6.00 -5.84 12.04
C HIS A 43 6.05 -4.95 10.80
N ASN A 44 6.68 -5.40 9.72
CA ASN A 44 6.89 -4.57 8.52
C ASN A 44 5.59 -4.34 7.76
N THR A 45 4.77 -5.38 7.56
CA THR A 45 3.44 -5.21 6.95
C THR A 45 2.55 -4.29 7.79
N SER A 46 2.59 -4.41 9.12
CA SER A 46 1.83 -3.56 10.03
C SER A 46 2.32 -2.11 10.01
N ALA A 47 3.64 -1.89 9.90
CA ALA A 47 4.23 -0.55 9.76
C ALA A 47 3.88 0.10 8.42
N VAL A 48 3.93 -0.68 7.32
CA VAL A 48 3.50 -0.23 5.99
C VAL A 48 2.03 0.17 6.00
N MET A 49 1.17 -0.65 6.63
CA MET A 49 -0.26 -0.32 6.77
C MET A 49 -0.48 0.99 7.51
N ARG A 50 0.26 1.22 8.61
CA ARG A 50 0.20 2.49 9.34
C ARG A 50 0.65 3.65 8.46
N SER A 51 1.69 3.48 7.66
CA SER A 51 2.14 4.48 6.69
C SER A 51 1.05 4.75 5.64
N CYS A 52 0.38 3.73 5.11
CA CYS A 52 -0.75 3.89 4.19
C CYS A 52 -1.85 4.77 4.82
N ASP A 53 -2.22 4.51 6.08
CA ASP A 53 -3.23 5.31 6.78
C ASP A 53 -2.79 6.77 6.94
N VAL A 54 -1.56 7.00 7.37
CA VAL A 54 -0.99 8.36 7.57
C VAL A 54 -0.93 9.17 6.28
N PHE A 55 -0.59 8.53 5.16
CA PHE A 55 -0.48 9.19 3.85
C PHE A 55 -1.76 9.15 3.02
N GLY A 56 -2.85 8.66 3.57
CA GLY A 56 -4.15 8.60 2.90
C GLY A 56 -4.27 7.56 1.80
N ILE A 57 -3.38 6.57 1.74
CA ILE A 57 -3.47 5.44 0.80
C ILE A 57 -4.55 4.50 1.30
N GLN A 58 -5.56 4.21 0.45
CA GLN A 58 -6.74 3.46 0.88
C GLN A 58 -6.53 1.95 0.86
N ASP A 59 -5.79 1.43 -0.11
CA ASP A 59 -5.68 -0.01 -0.34
C ASP A 59 -4.22 -0.47 -0.18
N LEU A 60 -4.03 -1.60 0.53
CA LEU A 60 -2.75 -2.29 0.72
C LEU A 60 -2.90 -3.73 0.23
N HIS A 61 -2.09 -4.11 -0.74
CA HIS A 61 -2.01 -5.48 -1.25
C HIS A 61 -0.91 -6.25 -0.51
N VAL A 62 -1.25 -7.42 0.01
CA VAL A 62 -0.32 -8.27 0.75
C VAL A 62 -0.21 -9.61 0.04
N ILE A 63 0.96 -9.91 -0.50
CA ILE A 63 1.26 -11.17 -1.18
C ILE A 63 1.92 -12.10 -0.18
N GLU A 64 1.34 -13.28 0.02
CA GLU A 64 1.77 -14.27 1.02
C GLU A 64 1.87 -15.65 0.35
N GLU A 65 2.83 -15.83 -0.56
CA GLU A 65 3.03 -17.13 -1.24
C GLU A 65 3.61 -18.19 -0.30
N LYS A 66 4.51 -17.79 0.60
CA LYS A 66 5.29 -18.72 1.42
C LYS A 66 4.88 -18.74 2.88
N VAL A 67 4.39 -17.66 3.41
CA VAL A 67 4.06 -17.53 4.85
C VAL A 67 2.84 -16.64 5.04
N SER A 68 1.72 -17.25 5.46
CA SER A 68 0.54 -16.48 5.89
C SER A 68 0.78 -15.80 7.24
N LYS A 69 0.58 -14.52 7.34
CA LYS A 69 0.81 -13.72 8.54
C LYS A 69 -0.41 -12.95 9.00
N LYS A 70 -0.55 -12.81 10.31
CA LYS A 70 -1.55 -11.93 10.91
C LYS A 70 -1.00 -10.51 11.03
N ILE A 71 -1.88 -9.51 10.89
CA ILE A 71 -1.52 -8.11 11.17
C ILE A 71 -1.29 -7.94 12.67
N ASP A 72 -0.17 -7.34 13.02
CA ASP A 72 0.09 -6.93 14.39
C ASP A 72 -0.72 -5.66 14.72
N ARG A 73 -1.69 -5.82 15.61
CA ARG A 73 -2.61 -4.73 15.97
C ARG A 73 -1.95 -3.63 16.79
N GLU A 74 -0.93 -3.96 17.57
CA GLU A 74 -0.21 -2.97 18.38
C GLU A 74 0.63 -2.06 17.49
N ILE A 75 1.30 -2.62 16.49
CA ILE A 75 2.11 -1.85 15.55
C ILE A 75 1.24 -1.07 14.55
N ALA A 76 0.17 -1.67 14.07
CA ALA A 76 -0.77 -1.02 13.16
C ALA A 76 -1.54 0.14 13.84
N MET A 77 -1.58 0.19 15.17
CA MET A 77 -2.18 1.28 15.97
C MET A 77 -3.61 1.67 15.53
N GLY A 78 -4.39 0.71 15.03
CA GLY A 78 -5.76 0.95 14.57
C GLY A 78 -5.90 1.20 13.08
N ALA A 79 -4.83 1.38 12.30
CA ALA A 79 -4.85 1.58 10.86
C ALA A 79 -5.60 0.47 10.10
N GLN A 80 -5.58 -0.77 10.64
CA GLN A 80 -6.31 -1.92 10.09
C GLN A 80 -7.84 -1.74 10.04
N LYS A 81 -8.37 -0.68 10.63
CA LYS A 81 -9.80 -0.33 10.56
C LYS A 81 -10.12 0.60 9.38
N TRP A 82 -9.09 1.23 8.80
CA TRP A 82 -9.24 2.33 7.86
C TRP A 82 -8.59 2.06 6.51
N VAL A 83 -7.61 1.15 6.45
CA VAL A 83 -6.94 0.70 5.22
C VAL A 83 -7.53 -0.64 4.83
N ASN A 84 -7.94 -0.78 3.57
CA ASN A 84 -8.36 -2.05 3.02
C ASN A 84 -7.13 -2.94 2.79
N ILE A 85 -7.26 -4.23 3.09
CA ILE A 85 -6.19 -5.19 2.90
C ILE A 85 -6.66 -6.24 1.91
N ASP A 86 -6.05 -6.23 0.73
CA ASP A 86 -6.28 -7.22 -0.31
C ASP A 86 -5.16 -8.26 -0.25
N ARG A 87 -5.51 -9.50 0.11
CA ARG A 87 -4.56 -10.61 0.23
C ARG A 87 -4.52 -11.42 -1.04
N HIS A 88 -3.30 -11.71 -1.51
CA HIS A 88 -3.06 -12.49 -2.71
C HIS A 88 -2.22 -13.72 -2.38
N ASN A 89 -2.59 -14.85 -2.98
CA ASN A 89 -1.88 -16.12 -2.81
C ASN A 89 -0.66 -16.22 -3.73
N SER A 90 -0.55 -15.34 -4.73
CA SER A 90 0.62 -15.28 -5.61
C SER A 90 0.89 -13.87 -6.13
N THR A 91 2.16 -13.62 -6.45
CA THR A 91 2.63 -12.37 -7.05
C THR A 91 1.95 -12.11 -8.39
N LYS A 92 1.79 -13.15 -9.23
CA LYS A 92 1.13 -13.04 -10.54
C LYS A 92 -0.34 -12.63 -10.42
N GLU A 93 -1.07 -13.22 -9.46
CA GLU A 93 -2.46 -12.85 -9.18
C GLU A 93 -2.58 -11.37 -8.83
N CYS A 94 -1.74 -10.89 -7.91
CA CYS A 94 -1.72 -9.49 -7.49
C CYS A 94 -1.43 -8.54 -8.68
N ILE A 95 -0.40 -8.83 -9.46
CA ILE A 95 -0.02 -8.02 -10.63
C ILE A 95 -1.16 -7.96 -11.65
N ASN A 96 -1.77 -9.07 -11.98
CA ASN A 96 -2.88 -9.12 -12.93
C ASN A 96 -4.07 -8.29 -12.44
N ASN A 97 -4.47 -8.47 -11.18
CA ASN A 97 -5.54 -7.69 -10.56
C ASN A 97 -5.25 -6.19 -10.62
N LEU A 98 -4.03 -5.77 -10.29
CA LEU A 98 -3.65 -4.36 -10.33
C LEU A 98 -3.65 -3.80 -11.76
N LYS A 99 -3.12 -4.53 -12.75
CA LYS A 99 -3.13 -4.11 -14.16
C LYS A 99 -4.57 -4.00 -14.71
N GLU A 100 -5.45 -4.94 -14.39
CA GLU A 100 -6.88 -4.90 -14.75
C GLU A 100 -7.59 -3.67 -14.14
N ASN A 101 -7.15 -3.21 -12.98
CA ASN A 101 -7.64 -1.99 -12.33
C ASN A 101 -6.93 -0.71 -12.78
N GLY A 102 -6.10 -0.78 -13.82
CA GLY A 102 -5.45 0.36 -14.47
C GLY A 102 -4.21 0.89 -13.75
N TYR A 103 -3.62 0.12 -12.84
CA TYR A 103 -2.35 0.49 -12.22
C TYR A 103 -1.16 0.11 -13.09
N GLN A 104 -0.19 1.01 -13.22
CA GLN A 104 1.17 0.63 -13.59
C GLN A 104 1.87 0.00 -12.39
N ILE A 105 2.75 -0.96 -12.66
CA ILE A 105 3.53 -1.67 -11.63
C ILE A 105 4.86 -0.98 -11.46
N ILE A 106 5.16 -0.51 -10.26
CA ILE A 106 6.41 0.17 -9.94
C ILE A 106 7.21 -0.68 -8.94
N ALA A 107 8.34 -1.19 -9.38
CA ALA A 107 9.26 -1.93 -8.53
C ALA A 107 10.16 -0.96 -7.74
N THR A 108 10.13 -1.04 -6.41
CA THR A 108 11.07 -0.28 -5.58
C THR A 108 12.37 -1.06 -5.45
N THR A 109 13.45 -0.49 -5.95
CA THR A 109 14.78 -1.14 -5.91
C THR A 109 15.90 -0.09 -5.92
N PRO A 110 17.00 -0.32 -5.17
CA PRO A 110 18.17 0.55 -5.23
C PRO A 110 19.00 0.32 -6.50
N HIS A 111 18.74 -0.78 -7.23
CA HIS A 111 19.46 -1.22 -8.41
C HIS A 111 18.76 -0.76 -9.69
N ASN A 112 19.41 -1.00 -10.85
CA ASN A 112 18.93 -0.64 -12.18
C ASN A 112 18.90 0.88 -12.45
N ASN A 113 18.47 1.28 -13.65
CA ASN A 113 18.21 2.67 -14.03
C ASN A 113 16.88 3.16 -13.39
N SER A 114 16.83 3.16 -12.06
CA SER A 114 15.65 3.56 -11.32
C SER A 114 15.50 5.07 -11.29
N ALA A 115 14.29 5.57 -11.56
CA ALA A 115 13.97 6.98 -11.33
C ALA A 115 14.09 7.33 -9.85
N GLU A 116 14.58 8.51 -9.53
CA GLU A 116 14.49 9.00 -8.16
C GLU A 116 13.06 9.42 -7.82
N LEU A 117 12.68 9.26 -6.55
CA LEU A 117 11.32 9.59 -6.09
C LEU A 117 10.88 11.01 -6.47
N LYS A 118 11.81 11.98 -6.46
CA LYS A 118 11.53 13.38 -6.82
C LYS A 118 11.14 13.58 -8.30
N ASP A 119 11.58 12.68 -9.17
CA ASP A 119 11.39 12.75 -10.63
C ASP A 119 10.27 11.78 -11.10
N PHE A 120 9.59 11.13 -10.16
CA PHE A 120 8.54 10.17 -10.47
C PHE A 120 7.30 10.85 -11.06
N ASP A 121 6.80 10.33 -12.18
CA ASP A 121 5.56 10.81 -12.82
C ASP A 121 4.33 10.38 -12.01
N ILE A 122 3.78 11.32 -11.27
CA ILE A 122 2.60 11.11 -10.42
C ILE A 122 1.27 11.16 -11.19
N SER A 123 1.27 11.40 -12.49
CA SER A 123 0.03 11.51 -13.28
C SER A 123 -0.64 10.16 -13.50
N LYS A 124 0.11 9.07 -13.44
CA LYS A 124 -0.37 7.72 -13.68
C LYS A 124 -0.71 7.00 -12.39
N LYS A 125 -1.83 6.25 -12.42
CA LYS A 125 -2.24 5.38 -11.33
C LYS A 125 -1.20 4.29 -11.10
N SER A 126 -0.62 4.21 -9.88
CA SER A 126 0.59 3.42 -9.65
C SER A 126 0.48 2.53 -8.42
N ALA A 127 0.94 1.29 -8.56
CA ALA A 127 1.13 0.33 -7.47
C ALA A 127 2.62 0.16 -7.18
N PHE A 128 3.06 0.55 -5.99
CA PHE A 128 4.45 0.44 -5.56
C PHE A 128 4.66 -0.89 -4.85
N PHE A 129 5.58 -1.70 -5.37
CA PHE A 129 5.93 -3.00 -4.82
C PHE A 129 7.15 -2.89 -3.91
N PHE A 130 7.03 -3.43 -2.71
CA PHE A 130 8.09 -3.56 -1.72
C PHE A 130 8.34 -5.04 -1.46
N GLY A 131 9.60 -5.45 -1.58
CA GLY A 131 10.04 -6.83 -1.41
C GLY A 131 10.53 -7.14 0.01
N LYS A 132 11.21 -8.27 0.10
CA LYS A 132 11.87 -8.74 1.33
C LYS A 132 13.08 -7.88 1.65
N GLU A 133 13.44 -7.86 2.93
CA GLU A 133 14.55 -7.03 3.42
C GLU A 133 15.92 -7.47 2.88
N LYS A 134 16.11 -8.76 2.60
CA LYS A 134 17.40 -9.31 2.12
C LYS A 134 17.41 -9.59 0.62
N GLU A 135 16.36 -10.26 0.14
CA GLU A 135 16.31 -10.71 -1.25
C GLU A 135 15.68 -9.67 -2.19
N GLY A 136 15.01 -8.65 -1.64
CA GLY A 136 14.29 -7.66 -2.42
C GLY A 136 13.02 -8.23 -3.09
N LEU A 137 12.67 -7.68 -4.23
CA LEU A 137 11.54 -8.11 -5.06
C LEU A 137 11.93 -9.34 -5.89
N SER A 138 10.94 -10.20 -6.17
CA SER A 138 11.14 -11.36 -7.07
C SER A 138 11.31 -10.93 -8.51
N ASP A 139 11.93 -11.82 -9.32
CA ASP A 139 12.05 -11.62 -10.77
C ASP A 139 10.67 -11.44 -11.43
N ILE A 140 9.63 -12.06 -10.88
CA ILE A 140 8.25 -11.91 -11.37
C ILE A 140 7.78 -10.46 -11.32
N VAL A 141 8.07 -9.75 -10.23
CA VAL A 141 7.74 -8.31 -10.11
C VAL A 141 8.65 -7.49 -11.01
N LEU A 142 9.97 -7.79 -11.00
CA LEU A 142 10.94 -7.04 -11.78
C LEU A 142 10.65 -7.12 -13.29
N ASP A 143 10.33 -8.31 -13.81
CA ASP A 143 10.00 -8.52 -15.22
C ASP A 143 8.65 -7.89 -15.62
N ALA A 144 7.70 -7.83 -14.70
CA ALA A 144 6.37 -7.26 -14.93
C ALA A 144 6.27 -5.76 -14.71
N ALA A 145 7.33 -5.14 -14.16
CA ALA A 145 7.34 -3.73 -13.79
C ALA A 145 7.30 -2.82 -15.01
N ASP A 146 6.43 -1.81 -14.94
CA ASP A 146 6.34 -0.74 -15.94
C ASP A 146 7.37 0.38 -15.66
N GLY A 147 7.96 0.38 -14.45
CA GLY A 147 9.00 1.30 -14.03
C GLY A 147 9.67 0.89 -12.73
N TYR A 148 10.84 1.49 -12.50
CA TYR A 148 11.66 1.26 -11.31
C TYR A 148 11.84 2.56 -10.53
N LEU A 149 11.71 2.48 -9.21
CA LEU A 149 11.79 3.63 -8.32
C LEU A 149 12.87 3.40 -7.26
N LYS A 150 13.74 4.38 -7.10
CA LYS A 150 14.74 4.40 -6.03
C LYS A 150 14.35 5.42 -4.96
N ILE A 151 14.31 4.95 -3.71
CA ILE A 151 14.20 5.84 -2.55
C ILE A 151 15.63 6.24 -2.17
N PRO A 152 15.97 7.54 -2.21
CA PRO A 152 17.34 7.97 -1.89
C PRO A 152 17.61 7.74 -0.40
N MET A 153 18.74 7.13 -0.11
CA MET A 153 19.23 6.86 1.24
C MET A 153 20.56 7.55 1.46
N TYR A 154 20.69 8.27 2.57
CA TYR A 154 21.87 9.07 2.91
C TYR A 154 22.58 8.58 4.16
N GLY A 155 22.17 7.44 4.72
CA GLY A 155 22.75 6.84 5.92
C GLY A 155 23.79 5.76 5.61
N PHE A 156 24.38 5.21 6.67
CA PHE A 156 25.32 4.09 6.59
C PHE A 156 24.64 2.72 6.46
N THR A 157 23.33 2.66 6.64
CA THR A 157 22.58 1.41 6.55
C THR A 157 22.20 1.15 5.10
N GLU A 158 22.54 -0.03 4.61
CA GLU A 158 22.04 -0.55 3.33
C GLU A 158 20.65 -1.18 3.55
N SER A 159 19.73 -0.97 2.64
CA SER A 159 18.42 -1.63 2.64
C SER A 159 18.15 -2.30 1.31
#